data_bb18fe03fedea1934688e89cd75d825b
#
_entry.id   bb18fe03fedea1934688e89cd75d825b
#
_cell.length_a   1.000
_cell.length_b   1.000
_cell.length_c   1.000
_cell.angle_alpha   90.00
_cell.angle_beta   90.00
_cell.angle_gamma   90.00
#
_symmetry.space_group_name_H-M   'P 1'
#
loop_
_entity.id
_entity.type
_entity.pdbx_description
1 polymer ?
#
loop_
_entity_poly.entity_id
_entity_poly.type
_entity_poly.pdbx_seq_one_letter_code
_entity_poly.pdbx_strand_id
1 'polypeptide(L)'
;MSNPSQSWKYFYLRMKSKILSYIKLARLDKPIGIYLLLWPALLGLLLATITEGYVDYENILIVIIGSILVRSCGCVINDISDHDFDKLVQRTKDRPLASGEISLKGAWIFFIFLSIASLSLLLITPPLTLKLGLSFAVLIIFYPLAKRFLKAPQLILGITFGSSALISYSLQSAIFTPSILILYVGLIAWIVSFDTLYALEDINDDRKIGINSTPLLWGDNAVKIASFLHRVFLLSLLIISFVNSFSIFFYLIIFIMLVLFYFQNQIARQEKFLEAFKFNNYVGMIATLGLSIEVFLI
;
A
#
# COMPACT_ATOMS: atom_id res chain seq x y z
N MET A 1 2.60 -51.90 9.02
CA MET A 1 1.67 -51.34 8.03
C MET A 1 1.06 -50.08 8.62
N SER A 2 1.40 -48.92 8.13
CA SER A 2 0.82 -47.63 8.61
C SER A 2 -0.66 -47.55 8.22
N ASN A 3 -1.51 -47.21 9.16
CA ASN A 3 -2.96 -47.10 8.96
C ASN A 3 -3.22 -46.03 7.87
N PRO A 4 -3.88 -46.35 6.73
CA PRO A 4 -4.11 -45.40 5.62
C PRO A 4 -4.80 -44.12 6.08
N SER A 5 -5.67 -44.18 7.07
CA SER A 5 -6.37 -43.01 7.63
C SER A 5 -5.44 -42.03 8.34
N GLN A 6 -4.36 -42.49 8.98
CA GLN A 6 -3.35 -41.64 9.60
C GLN A 6 -2.47 -40.96 8.54
N SER A 7 -2.11 -41.65 7.47
CA SER A 7 -1.33 -41.11 6.36
C SER A 7 -2.04 -39.91 5.69
N TRP A 8 -3.34 -40.06 5.39
CA TRP A 8 -4.17 -38.98 4.84
C TRP A 8 -4.32 -37.79 5.79
N LYS A 9 -4.46 -38.02 7.09
CA LYS A 9 -4.51 -36.95 8.09
C LYS A 9 -3.21 -36.14 8.16
N TYR A 10 -2.06 -36.82 8.14
CA TYR A 10 -0.74 -36.17 8.10
C TYR A 10 -0.54 -35.37 6.80
N PHE A 11 -0.89 -35.92 5.67
CA PHE A 11 -0.83 -35.24 4.38
C PHE A 11 -1.70 -33.95 4.37
N TYR A 12 -2.96 -34.07 4.81
CA TYR A 12 -3.87 -32.93 4.90
C TYR A 12 -3.34 -31.83 5.82
N LEU A 13 -2.85 -32.17 7.01
CA LEU A 13 -2.30 -31.20 7.96
C LEU A 13 -1.08 -30.48 7.39
N ARG A 14 -0.18 -31.21 6.71
CA ARG A 14 0.99 -30.68 6.05
C ARG A 14 0.63 -29.74 4.90
N MET A 15 -0.35 -30.11 4.08
CA MET A 15 -0.86 -29.23 3.01
C MET A 15 -1.47 -27.95 3.59
N LYS A 16 -2.34 -28.07 4.60
CA LYS A 16 -2.97 -26.94 5.26
C LYS A 16 -1.92 -25.98 5.85
N SER A 17 -0.91 -26.48 6.54
CA SER A 17 0.20 -25.68 7.06
C SER A 17 0.92 -24.94 5.95
N LYS A 18 1.23 -25.61 4.84
CA LYS A 18 1.93 -25.00 3.69
C LYS A 18 1.13 -23.90 3.02
N ILE A 19 -0.19 -24.09 2.84
CA ILE A 19 -1.09 -23.06 2.30
C ILE A 19 -1.10 -21.83 3.22
N LEU A 20 -1.20 -22.04 4.54
CA LEU A 20 -1.16 -20.94 5.51
C LEU A 20 0.17 -20.16 5.46
N SER A 21 1.30 -20.82 5.23
CA SER A 21 2.59 -20.15 5.07
C SER A 21 2.62 -19.26 3.82
N TYR A 22 2.02 -19.68 2.69
CA TYR A 22 1.89 -18.84 1.49
C TYR A 22 0.92 -17.65 1.69
N ILE A 23 -0.19 -17.86 2.41
CA ILE A 23 -1.12 -16.79 2.81
C ILE A 23 -0.38 -15.74 3.65
N LYS A 24 0.46 -16.16 4.60
CA LYS A 24 1.30 -15.25 5.40
C LYS A 24 2.38 -14.57 4.57
N LEU A 25 3.01 -15.27 3.62
CA LEU A 25 4.01 -14.67 2.73
C LEU A 25 3.41 -13.56 1.86
N ALA A 26 2.17 -13.76 1.37
CA ALA A 26 1.41 -12.76 0.64
C ALA A 26 0.77 -11.68 1.54
N ARG A 27 0.90 -11.75 2.87
CA ARG A 27 0.27 -10.85 3.86
C ARG A 27 -1.28 -10.82 3.79
N LEU A 28 -1.92 -11.87 3.30
CA LEU A 28 -3.37 -11.98 3.26
C LEU A 28 -3.99 -12.17 4.65
N ASP A 29 -3.21 -12.67 5.62
CA ASP A 29 -3.56 -12.77 7.05
C ASP A 29 -3.56 -11.42 7.78
N LYS A 30 -2.83 -10.42 7.22
CA LYS A 30 -2.71 -9.06 7.78
C LYS A 30 -2.94 -8.01 6.69
N PRO A 31 -4.19 -7.83 6.24
CA PRO A 31 -4.49 -7.14 4.97
C PRO A 31 -4.31 -5.61 5.00
N ILE A 32 -3.81 -5.02 6.11
CA ILE A 32 -3.65 -3.57 6.22
C ILE A 32 -2.85 -2.96 5.06
N GLY A 33 -1.79 -3.64 4.61
CA GLY A 33 -0.99 -3.16 3.49
C GLY A 33 -1.75 -3.23 2.15
N ILE A 34 -2.72 -4.15 2.01
CA ILE A 34 -3.62 -4.21 0.85
C ILE A 34 -4.55 -3.00 0.88
N TYR A 35 -5.16 -2.70 2.03
CA TYR A 35 -6.02 -1.52 2.18
C TYR A 35 -5.29 -0.22 1.91
N LEU A 36 -4.05 -0.06 2.41
CA LEU A 36 -3.24 1.15 2.18
C LEU A 36 -2.79 1.33 0.71
N LEU A 37 -2.85 0.31 -0.13
CA LEU A 37 -2.71 0.39 -1.58
C LEU A 37 -4.08 0.60 -2.27
N LEU A 38 -5.13 -0.03 -1.75
CA LEU A 38 -6.48 0.04 -2.31
C LEU A 38 -7.10 1.43 -2.18
N TRP A 39 -6.92 2.10 -1.02
CA TRP A 39 -7.51 3.43 -0.82
C TRP A 39 -7.03 4.45 -1.85
N PRO A 40 -5.71 4.64 -2.09
CA PRO A 40 -5.23 5.49 -3.19
C PRO A 40 -5.82 5.11 -4.56
N ALA A 41 -5.89 3.81 -4.87
CA ALA A 41 -6.45 3.34 -6.12
C ALA A 41 -7.94 3.69 -6.26
N LEU A 42 -8.75 3.48 -5.21
CA LEU A 42 -10.16 3.87 -5.21
C LEU A 42 -10.34 5.39 -5.32
N LEU A 43 -9.51 6.19 -4.64
CA LEU A 43 -9.55 7.64 -4.76
C LEU A 43 -9.30 8.09 -6.21
N GLY A 44 -8.35 7.46 -6.91
CA GLY A 44 -8.09 7.74 -8.33
C GLY A 44 -9.29 7.36 -9.22
N LEU A 45 -9.85 6.16 -9.04
CA LEU A 45 -11.00 5.70 -9.81
C LEU A 45 -12.25 6.57 -9.57
N LEU A 46 -12.55 6.90 -8.31
CA LEU A 46 -13.70 7.75 -7.97
C LEU A 46 -13.56 9.16 -8.55
N LEU A 47 -12.35 9.72 -8.56
CA LEU A 47 -12.09 11.01 -9.18
C LEU A 47 -12.28 10.95 -10.70
N ALA A 48 -11.89 9.84 -11.36
CA ALA A 48 -12.20 9.62 -12.78
C ALA A 48 -13.70 9.49 -13.01
N THR A 49 -14.42 8.77 -12.14
CA THR A 49 -15.88 8.64 -12.17
C THR A 49 -16.57 10.02 -12.09
N ILE A 50 -16.11 10.90 -11.20
CA ILE A 50 -16.60 12.28 -11.09
C ILE A 50 -16.32 13.06 -12.39
N THR A 51 -15.12 12.88 -12.97
CA THR A 51 -14.72 13.60 -14.19
C THR A 51 -15.53 13.17 -15.41
N GLU A 52 -15.80 11.87 -15.55
CA GLU A 52 -16.48 11.29 -16.73
C GLU A 52 -18.02 11.18 -16.55
N GLY A 53 -18.52 11.32 -15.31
CA GLY A 53 -19.95 11.36 -15.01
C GLY A 53 -20.66 9.99 -15.04
N TYR A 54 -19.94 8.87 -14.97
CA TYR A 54 -20.54 7.52 -14.90
C TYR A 54 -19.74 6.56 -14.03
N VAL A 55 -20.41 5.58 -13.44
CA VAL A 55 -19.78 4.51 -12.62
C VAL A 55 -19.56 3.27 -13.48
N ASP A 56 -18.34 2.77 -13.49
CA ASP A 56 -18.00 1.49 -14.09
C ASP A 56 -17.66 0.46 -12.99
N TYR A 57 -18.56 -0.48 -12.77
CA TYR A 57 -18.41 -1.50 -11.72
C TYR A 57 -17.30 -2.52 -12.05
N GLU A 58 -16.98 -2.77 -13.33
CA GLU A 58 -15.89 -3.66 -13.74
C GLU A 58 -14.54 -3.05 -13.32
N ASN A 59 -14.38 -1.74 -13.49
CA ASN A 59 -13.20 -1.01 -13.03
C ASN A 59 -13.01 -1.11 -11.51
N ILE A 60 -14.09 -1.10 -10.72
CA ILE A 60 -14.01 -1.30 -9.26
C ILE A 60 -13.46 -2.70 -8.94
N LEU A 61 -13.94 -3.74 -9.61
CA LEU A 61 -13.43 -5.11 -9.43
C LEU A 61 -11.97 -5.24 -9.85
N ILE A 62 -11.57 -4.64 -10.97
CA ILE A 62 -10.17 -4.61 -11.43
C ILE A 62 -9.28 -3.96 -10.38
N VAL A 63 -9.69 -2.83 -9.79
CA VAL A 63 -8.94 -2.11 -8.77
C VAL A 63 -8.79 -2.96 -7.49
N ILE A 64 -9.86 -3.61 -7.03
CA ILE A 64 -9.81 -4.46 -5.82
C ILE A 64 -8.87 -5.66 -6.05
N ILE A 65 -9.08 -6.42 -7.12
CA ILE A 65 -8.28 -7.61 -7.42
C ILE A 65 -6.84 -7.21 -7.70
N GLY A 66 -6.61 -6.15 -8.48
CA GLY A 66 -5.29 -5.62 -8.78
C GLY A 66 -4.52 -5.20 -7.52
N SER A 67 -5.17 -4.52 -6.58
CA SER A 67 -4.55 -4.12 -5.31
C SER A 67 -4.12 -5.34 -4.47
N ILE A 68 -4.94 -6.40 -4.42
CA ILE A 68 -4.59 -7.64 -3.71
C ILE A 68 -3.39 -8.31 -4.38
N LEU A 69 -3.42 -8.49 -5.69
CA LEU A 69 -2.36 -9.16 -6.45
C LEU A 69 -1.03 -8.41 -6.38
N VAL A 70 -1.05 -7.10 -6.68
CA VAL A 70 0.15 -6.26 -6.72
C VAL A 70 0.76 -6.12 -5.34
N ARG A 71 -0.06 -5.94 -4.30
CA ARG A 71 0.46 -5.88 -2.92
C ARG A 71 1.07 -7.21 -2.49
N SER A 72 0.44 -8.33 -2.83
CA SER A 72 1.00 -9.66 -2.54
C SER A 72 2.32 -9.89 -3.28
N CYS A 73 2.43 -9.53 -4.57
CA CYS A 73 3.69 -9.52 -5.31
C CYS A 73 4.77 -8.70 -4.60
N GLY A 74 4.44 -7.46 -4.22
CA GLY A 74 5.36 -6.56 -3.52
C GLY A 74 5.84 -7.13 -2.19
N CYS A 75 4.98 -7.82 -1.42
CA CYS A 75 5.39 -8.48 -0.18
C CYS A 75 6.35 -9.65 -0.43
N VAL A 76 6.04 -10.51 -1.42
CA VAL A 76 6.88 -11.67 -1.73
C VAL A 76 8.26 -11.25 -2.23
N ILE A 77 8.35 -10.29 -3.16
CA ILE A 77 9.64 -9.82 -3.67
C ILE A 77 10.45 -9.09 -2.60
N ASN A 78 9.78 -8.35 -1.70
CA ASN A 78 10.44 -7.73 -0.55
C ASN A 78 11.03 -8.78 0.40
N ASP A 79 10.27 -9.82 0.78
CA ASP A 79 10.75 -10.90 1.65
C ASP A 79 11.89 -11.70 0.97
N ILE A 80 11.85 -11.89 -0.36
CA ILE A 80 12.96 -12.51 -1.13
C ILE A 80 14.21 -11.63 -1.06
N SER A 81 14.08 -10.32 -1.27
CA SER A 81 15.20 -9.37 -1.27
C SER A 81 15.82 -9.19 0.10
N ASP A 82 14.99 -9.24 1.15
CA ASP A 82 15.40 -9.05 2.54
C ASP A 82 15.66 -10.37 3.28
N HIS A 83 15.66 -11.53 2.59
CA HIS A 83 15.72 -12.87 3.19
C HIS A 83 16.79 -13.05 4.28
N ASP A 84 17.99 -12.53 4.05
CA ASP A 84 19.09 -12.68 5.01
C ASP A 84 19.03 -11.63 6.13
N PHE A 85 18.51 -10.45 5.85
CA PHE A 85 18.29 -9.39 6.84
C PHE A 85 17.12 -9.72 7.78
N ASP A 86 16.03 -10.26 7.24
CA ASP A 86 14.83 -10.61 8.02
C ASP A 86 15.10 -11.60 9.16
N LYS A 87 16.10 -12.45 9.01
CA LYS A 87 16.57 -13.38 10.07
C LYS A 87 17.18 -12.67 11.26
N LEU A 88 17.73 -11.48 11.08
CA LEU A 88 18.44 -10.70 12.09
C LEU A 88 17.52 -9.74 12.85
N VAL A 89 16.35 -9.44 12.31
CA VAL A 89 15.38 -8.49 12.88
C VAL A 89 14.34 -9.25 13.69
N GLN A 90 14.16 -8.84 14.96
CA GLN A 90 13.26 -9.51 15.91
C GLN A 90 11.81 -9.64 15.41
N ARG A 91 11.31 -8.62 14.72
CA ARG A 91 9.92 -8.57 14.20
C ARG A 91 9.71 -9.45 12.97
N THR A 92 10.76 -9.74 12.19
CA THR A 92 10.66 -10.40 10.88
C THR A 92 11.25 -11.81 10.83
N LYS A 93 12.02 -12.24 11.83
CA LYS A 93 12.66 -13.57 11.89
C LYS A 93 11.68 -14.74 11.77
N ASP A 94 10.41 -14.54 12.19
CA ASP A 94 9.35 -15.56 12.15
C ASP A 94 8.53 -15.51 10.86
N ARG A 95 8.94 -14.69 9.86
CA ARG A 95 8.32 -14.71 8.53
C ARG A 95 8.56 -16.05 7.85
N PRO A 96 7.59 -16.57 7.05
CA PRO A 96 7.69 -17.90 6.45
C PRO A 96 8.97 -18.18 5.64
N LEU A 97 9.51 -17.15 4.97
CA LEU A 97 10.74 -17.27 4.21
C LEU A 97 11.99 -17.19 5.11
N ALA A 98 12.01 -16.27 6.08
CA ALA A 98 13.12 -16.11 7.04
C ALA A 98 13.24 -17.32 7.97
N SER A 99 12.12 -17.89 8.44
CA SER A 99 12.06 -19.08 9.31
C SER A 99 12.33 -20.40 8.56
N GLY A 100 12.31 -20.39 7.21
CA GLY A 100 12.49 -21.59 6.39
C GLY A 100 11.23 -22.44 6.19
N GLU A 101 10.05 -21.99 6.61
CA GLU A 101 8.77 -22.66 6.31
C GLU A 101 8.49 -22.74 4.79
N ILE A 102 8.95 -21.73 4.04
CA ILE A 102 8.94 -21.67 2.59
C ILE A 102 10.39 -21.57 2.10
N SER A 103 10.76 -22.41 1.13
CA SER A 103 12.07 -22.32 0.49
C SER A 103 12.14 -21.08 -0.43
N LEU A 104 13.36 -20.57 -0.64
CA LEU A 104 13.58 -19.44 -1.58
C LEU A 104 13.07 -19.76 -2.99
N LYS A 105 13.27 -21.02 -3.47
CA LYS A 105 12.70 -21.48 -4.76
C LYS A 105 11.17 -21.44 -4.75
N GLY A 106 10.52 -21.84 -3.67
CA GLY A 106 9.08 -21.78 -3.51
C GLY A 106 8.53 -20.35 -3.52
N ALA A 107 9.25 -19.42 -2.87
CA ALA A 107 8.90 -17.99 -2.90
C ALA A 107 9.02 -17.39 -4.31
N TRP A 108 10.09 -17.73 -5.07
CA TRP A 108 10.22 -17.29 -6.47
C TRP A 108 9.12 -17.84 -7.38
N ILE A 109 8.76 -19.11 -7.26
CA ILE A 109 7.66 -19.71 -8.03
C ILE A 109 6.35 -18.99 -7.70
N PHE A 110 6.09 -18.70 -6.44
CA PHE A 110 4.88 -17.99 -6.02
C PHE A 110 4.87 -16.54 -6.50
N PHE A 111 6.01 -15.85 -6.46
CA PHE A 111 6.16 -14.51 -7.03
C PHE A 111 5.83 -14.48 -8.53
N ILE A 112 6.38 -15.42 -9.29
CA ILE A 112 6.12 -15.54 -10.75
C ILE A 112 4.63 -15.79 -11.00
N PHE A 113 4.00 -16.67 -10.22
CA PHE A 113 2.55 -16.94 -10.33
C PHE A 113 1.72 -15.67 -10.09
N LEU A 114 2.00 -14.93 -9.02
CA LEU A 114 1.30 -13.67 -8.71
C LEU A 114 1.57 -12.60 -9.79
N SER A 115 2.79 -12.52 -10.30
CA SER A 115 3.18 -11.59 -11.37
C SER A 115 2.43 -11.89 -12.68
N ILE A 116 2.31 -13.16 -13.06
CA ILE A 116 1.52 -13.58 -14.24
C ILE A 116 0.04 -13.22 -14.03
N ALA A 117 -0.53 -13.50 -12.84
CA ALA A 117 -1.92 -13.15 -12.55
C ALA A 117 -2.15 -11.63 -12.62
N SER A 118 -1.23 -10.82 -12.05
CA SER A 118 -1.28 -9.36 -12.12
C SER A 118 -1.18 -8.84 -13.55
N LEU A 119 -0.27 -9.41 -14.36
CA LEU A 119 -0.10 -9.05 -15.75
C LEU A 119 -1.33 -9.43 -16.59
N SER A 120 -1.91 -10.61 -16.35
CA SER A 120 -3.13 -11.05 -17.06
C SER A 120 -4.30 -10.09 -16.80
N LEU A 121 -4.44 -9.61 -15.56
CA LEU A 121 -5.44 -8.59 -15.22
C LEU A 121 -5.12 -7.26 -15.92
N LEU A 122 -3.86 -6.87 -15.97
CA LEU A 122 -3.43 -5.61 -16.59
C LEU A 122 -3.62 -5.63 -18.13
N LEU A 123 -3.46 -6.78 -18.79
CA LEU A 123 -3.61 -6.93 -20.24
C LEU A 123 -5.04 -6.69 -20.76
N ILE A 124 -6.05 -6.81 -19.90
CA ILE A 124 -7.45 -6.51 -20.26
C ILE A 124 -7.84 -5.05 -20.03
N THR A 125 -6.92 -4.21 -19.56
CA THR A 125 -7.17 -2.79 -19.29
C THR A 125 -6.83 -1.89 -20.50
N PRO A 126 -7.32 -0.61 -20.51
CA PRO A 126 -6.99 0.33 -21.56
C PRO A 126 -5.47 0.50 -21.78
N PRO A 127 -5.03 0.88 -23.00
CA PRO A 127 -3.59 0.99 -23.32
C PRO A 127 -2.80 1.95 -22.42
N LEU A 128 -3.43 3.03 -21.95
CA LEU A 128 -2.78 3.97 -21.01
C LEU A 128 -2.54 3.30 -19.66
N THR A 129 -3.54 2.60 -19.12
CA THR A 129 -3.45 1.84 -17.87
C THR A 129 -2.37 0.77 -17.95
N LEU A 130 -2.32 0.01 -19.06
CA LEU A 130 -1.29 -0.98 -19.31
C LEU A 130 0.12 -0.36 -19.27
N LYS A 131 0.33 0.77 -19.98
CA LYS A 131 1.62 1.47 -20.02
C LYS A 131 2.03 1.96 -18.62
N LEU A 132 1.11 2.56 -17.89
CA LEU A 132 1.38 3.04 -16.52
C LEU A 132 1.68 1.86 -15.58
N GLY A 133 0.85 0.81 -15.61
CA GLY A 133 1.04 -0.38 -14.78
C GLY A 133 2.41 -1.03 -15.01
N LEU A 134 2.83 -1.20 -16.26
CA LEU A 134 4.16 -1.74 -16.61
C LEU A 134 5.29 -0.81 -16.14
N SER A 135 5.14 0.51 -16.32
CA SER A 135 6.15 1.49 -15.92
C SER A 135 6.37 1.48 -14.40
N PHE A 136 5.29 1.44 -13.62
CA PHE A 136 5.39 1.42 -12.16
C PHE A 136 5.73 0.03 -11.60
N ALA A 137 5.45 -1.08 -12.32
CA ALA A 137 5.88 -2.42 -11.93
C ALA A 137 7.41 -2.52 -11.77
N VAL A 138 8.17 -1.81 -12.61
CA VAL A 138 9.63 -1.69 -12.50
C VAL A 138 10.01 -1.12 -11.12
N LEU A 139 9.35 -0.06 -10.66
CA LEU A 139 9.62 0.54 -9.35
C LEU A 139 9.26 -0.41 -8.19
N ILE A 140 8.21 -1.22 -8.31
CA ILE A 140 7.83 -2.23 -7.30
C ILE A 140 8.96 -3.24 -7.10
N ILE A 141 9.57 -3.70 -8.20
CA ILE A 141 10.65 -4.70 -8.17
C ILE A 141 11.93 -4.09 -7.57
N PHE A 142 12.25 -2.83 -7.91
CA PHE A 142 13.46 -2.18 -7.44
C PHE A 142 13.34 -1.53 -6.05
N TYR A 143 12.11 -1.27 -5.56
CA TYR A 143 11.88 -0.64 -4.27
C TYR A 143 12.62 -1.31 -3.08
N PRO A 144 12.63 -2.65 -2.93
CA PRO A 144 13.34 -3.28 -1.81
C PRO A 144 14.84 -2.96 -1.78
N LEU A 145 15.43 -2.69 -2.96
CA LEU A 145 16.85 -2.32 -3.08
C LEU A 145 17.09 -0.85 -2.71
N ALA A 146 16.07 -0.01 -2.81
CA ALA A 146 16.18 1.43 -2.55
C ALA A 146 16.71 1.74 -1.14
N LYS A 147 16.36 0.95 -0.13
CA LYS A 147 16.83 1.06 1.26
C LYS A 147 18.36 1.00 1.40
N ARG A 148 19.05 0.40 0.44
CA ARG A 148 20.50 0.21 0.47
C ARG A 148 21.26 1.43 -0.06
N PHE A 149 20.62 2.25 -0.92
CA PHE A 149 21.28 3.33 -1.65
C PHE A 149 20.69 4.71 -1.34
N LEU A 150 19.37 4.79 -1.10
CA LEU A 150 18.65 6.04 -0.91
C LEU A 150 18.47 6.34 0.58
N LYS A 151 18.73 7.59 0.97
CA LYS A 151 18.53 8.06 2.36
C LYS A 151 17.04 8.11 2.77
N ALA A 152 16.14 8.31 1.80
CA ALA A 152 14.68 8.37 2.01
C ALA A 152 13.95 7.37 1.09
N PRO A 153 14.09 6.04 1.32
CA PRO A 153 13.45 5.01 0.50
C PRO A 153 11.91 5.10 0.55
N GLN A 154 11.33 5.66 1.62
CA GLN A 154 9.91 5.92 1.76
C GLN A 154 9.34 6.81 0.65
N LEU A 155 10.15 7.68 0.05
CA LEU A 155 9.74 8.49 -1.10
C LEU A 155 9.44 7.60 -2.32
N ILE A 156 10.30 6.60 -2.58
CA ILE A 156 10.04 5.64 -3.67
C ILE A 156 8.77 4.85 -3.41
N LEU A 157 8.52 4.45 -2.15
CA LEU A 157 7.25 3.81 -1.80
C LEU A 157 6.07 4.75 -2.04
N GLY A 158 6.20 6.04 -1.65
CA GLY A 158 5.19 7.06 -1.88
C GLY A 158 4.82 7.19 -3.36
N ILE A 159 5.84 7.31 -4.22
CA ILE A 159 5.68 7.35 -5.68
C ILE A 159 5.00 6.07 -6.19
N THR A 160 5.48 4.90 -5.75
CA THR A 160 5.00 3.60 -6.22
C THR A 160 3.56 3.30 -5.77
N PHE A 161 3.24 3.50 -4.49
CA PHE A 161 1.88 3.26 -3.98
C PHE A 161 0.89 4.33 -4.47
N GLY A 162 1.32 5.60 -4.48
CA GLY A 162 0.51 6.70 -5.00
C GLY A 162 0.15 6.52 -6.47
N SER A 163 1.02 5.87 -7.26
CA SER A 163 0.74 5.59 -8.67
C SER A 163 -0.50 4.73 -8.90
N SER A 164 -0.95 3.98 -7.88
CA SER A 164 -2.20 3.23 -7.97
C SER A 164 -3.39 4.14 -8.27
N ALA A 165 -3.37 5.41 -7.81
CA ALA A 165 -4.40 6.39 -8.16
C ALA A 165 -4.34 6.80 -9.64
N LEU A 166 -3.13 6.99 -10.22
CA LEU A 166 -2.98 7.30 -11.65
C LEU A 166 -3.40 6.12 -12.53
N ILE A 167 -3.01 4.90 -12.14
CA ILE A 167 -3.33 3.67 -12.84
C ILE A 167 -4.85 3.45 -12.84
N SER A 168 -5.49 3.55 -11.69
CA SER A 168 -6.94 3.34 -11.59
C SER A 168 -7.76 4.47 -12.21
N TYR A 169 -7.29 5.73 -12.13
CA TYR A 169 -7.88 6.83 -12.88
C TYR A 169 -7.88 6.56 -14.39
N SER A 170 -6.77 6.05 -14.92
CA SER A 170 -6.62 5.75 -16.35
C SER A 170 -7.45 4.56 -16.85
N LEU A 171 -8.09 3.78 -15.96
CA LEU A 171 -9.07 2.77 -16.36
C LEU A 171 -10.31 3.41 -17.02
N GLN A 172 -10.66 4.61 -16.60
CA GLN A 172 -11.90 5.28 -16.99
C GLN A 172 -11.66 6.57 -17.79
N SER A 173 -10.56 7.28 -17.55
CA SER A 173 -10.22 8.52 -18.25
C SER A 173 -8.84 8.46 -18.89
N ALA A 174 -8.76 8.76 -20.18
CA ALA A 174 -7.49 8.81 -20.92
C ALA A 174 -6.73 10.13 -20.71
N ILE A 175 -7.35 11.16 -20.13
CA ILE A 175 -6.78 12.51 -19.96
C ILE A 175 -6.63 12.81 -18.48
N PHE A 176 -5.41 13.06 -18.05
CA PHE A 176 -5.15 13.48 -16.68
C PHE A 176 -5.52 14.94 -16.46
N THR A 177 -6.46 15.15 -15.53
CA THR A 177 -6.84 16.48 -15.07
C THR A 177 -5.84 17.02 -14.03
N PRO A 178 -5.78 18.34 -13.78
CA PRO A 178 -5.00 18.87 -12.66
C PRO A 178 -5.36 18.23 -11.31
N SER A 179 -6.64 17.86 -11.11
CA SER A 179 -7.12 17.26 -9.87
C SER A 179 -6.45 15.91 -9.54
N ILE A 180 -6.28 15.01 -10.53
CA ILE A 180 -5.60 13.74 -10.29
C ILE A 180 -4.11 13.93 -10.02
N LEU A 181 -3.45 14.92 -10.65
CA LEU A 181 -2.05 15.22 -10.38
C LEU A 181 -1.85 15.80 -8.97
N ILE A 182 -2.74 16.68 -8.52
CA ILE A 182 -2.76 17.20 -7.15
C ILE A 182 -3.02 16.09 -6.15
N LEU A 183 -3.97 15.19 -6.44
CA LEU A 183 -4.24 14.00 -5.62
C LEU A 183 -2.99 13.13 -5.50
N TYR A 184 -2.31 12.86 -6.60
CA TYR A 184 -1.09 12.03 -6.63
C TYR A 184 0.02 12.61 -5.72
N VAL A 185 0.28 13.93 -5.79
CA VAL A 185 1.23 14.60 -4.90
C VAL A 185 0.82 14.48 -3.44
N GLY A 186 -0.46 14.69 -3.12
CA GLY A 186 -1.01 14.51 -1.78
C GLY A 186 -0.88 13.06 -1.28
N LEU A 187 -1.13 12.09 -2.14
CA LEU A 187 -0.98 10.68 -1.83
C LEU A 187 0.48 10.29 -1.55
N ILE A 188 1.45 10.81 -2.33
CA ILE A 188 2.88 10.62 -2.04
C ILE A 188 3.18 11.11 -0.63
N ALA A 189 2.74 12.32 -0.27
CA ALA A 189 2.96 12.87 1.06
C ALA A 189 2.33 12.00 2.16
N TRP A 190 1.09 11.55 1.99
CA TRP A 190 0.41 10.68 2.94
C TRP A 190 1.12 9.33 3.12
N ILE A 191 1.53 8.70 2.00
CA ILE A 191 2.21 7.41 2.03
C ILE A 191 3.59 7.52 2.69
N VAL A 192 4.38 8.54 2.35
CA VAL A 192 5.66 8.81 3.01
C VAL A 192 5.46 9.03 4.50
N SER A 193 4.41 9.74 4.90
CA SER A 193 4.09 9.98 6.31
C SER A 193 3.82 8.68 7.06
N PHE A 194 2.89 7.85 6.59
CA PHE A 194 2.54 6.64 7.32
C PHE A 194 3.67 5.58 7.28
N ASP A 195 4.43 5.50 6.20
CA ASP A 195 5.55 4.57 6.13
C ASP A 195 6.74 5.04 7.01
N THR A 196 6.89 6.34 7.21
CA THR A 196 7.81 6.89 8.23
C THR A 196 7.41 6.45 9.63
N LEU A 197 6.11 6.54 9.98
CA LEU A 197 5.61 6.07 11.27
C LEU A 197 5.84 4.55 11.44
N TYR A 198 5.64 3.78 10.36
CA TYR A 198 5.93 2.35 10.37
C TYR A 198 7.42 2.04 10.58
N ALA A 199 8.30 2.78 9.91
CA ALA A 199 9.74 2.58 9.99
C ALA A 199 10.33 3.03 11.35
N LEU A 200 9.66 3.91 12.11
CA LEU A 200 10.05 4.26 13.48
C LEU A 200 10.02 3.05 14.44
N GLU A 201 9.17 2.06 14.18
CA GLU A 201 9.12 0.81 14.95
C GLU A 201 10.43 0.02 14.86
N ASP A 202 11.10 0.05 13.70
CA ASP A 202 12.31 -0.72 13.44
C ASP A 202 13.60 0.13 13.50
N ILE A 203 13.56 1.40 13.94
CA ILE A 203 14.67 2.37 13.83
C ILE A 203 15.98 1.88 14.47
N ASN A 204 15.88 1.12 15.59
CA ASN A 204 17.03 0.60 16.31
C ASN A 204 17.69 -0.55 15.55
N ASP A 205 16.91 -1.39 14.90
CA ASP A 205 17.42 -2.51 14.10
C ASP A 205 17.96 -2.00 12.75
N ASP A 206 17.26 -1.07 12.08
CA ASP A 206 17.73 -0.41 10.86
C ASP A 206 19.11 0.23 11.05
N ARG A 207 19.32 0.91 12.19
CA ARG A 207 20.62 1.52 12.53
C ARG A 207 21.73 0.49 12.68
N LYS A 208 21.46 -0.65 13.33
CA LYS A 208 22.46 -1.72 13.52
C LYS A 208 22.85 -2.42 12.21
N ILE A 209 21.88 -2.59 11.31
CA ILE A 209 22.06 -3.30 10.05
C ILE A 209 22.59 -2.37 8.95
N GLY A 210 22.54 -1.04 9.15
CA GLY A 210 23.00 -0.05 8.19
C GLY A 210 22.03 0.18 7.02
N ILE A 211 20.72 -0.04 7.24
CA ILE A 211 19.66 0.24 6.27
C ILE A 211 19.18 1.69 6.44
N ASN A 212 18.98 2.38 5.31
CA ASN A 212 18.48 3.75 5.32
C ASN A 212 16.96 3.80 5.52
N SER A 213 16.50 4.84 6.25
CA SER A 213 15.07 5.14 6.40
C SER A 213 14.84 6.62 6.71
N THR A 214 13.63 7.14 6.43
CA THR A 214 13.27 8.52 6.77
C THR A 214 13.38 8.82 8.27
N PRO A 215 13.05 7.92 9.22
CA PRO A 215 13.33 8.14 10.63
C PRO A 215 14.81 8.37 10.93
N LEU A 216 15.72 7.61 10.31
CA LEU A 216 17.17 7.82 10.48
C LEU A 216 17.64 9.12 9.88
N LEU A 217 17.03 9.55 8.75
CA LEU A 217 17.34 10.82 8.08
C LEU A 217 16.83 12.04 8.87
N TRP A 218 15.63 11.95 9.43
CA TRP A 218 14.94 13.09 10.08
C TRP A 218 15.14 13.15 11.59
N GLY A 219 15.65 12.08 12.21
CA GLY A 219 15.91 11.99 13.65
C GLY A 219 14.67 12.35 14.47
N ASP A 220 14.85 13.17 15.51
CA ASP A 220 13.79 13.60 16.43
C ASP A 220 12.65 14.39 15.75
N ASN A 221 12.84 14.83 14.50
CA ASN A 221 11.82 15.53 13.76
C ASN A 221 10.92 14.58 12.92
N ALA A 222 11.18 13.27 12.92
CA ALA A 222 10.45 12.31 12.05
C ALA A 222 8.94 12.39 12.24
N VAL A 223 8.43 12.38 13.48
CA VAL A 223 6.99 12.50 13.79
C VAL A 223 6.43 13.86 13.38
N LYS A 224 7.21 14.95 13.55
CA LYS A 224 6.77 16.30 13.14
C LYS A 224 6.65 16.42 11.63
N ILE A 225 7.62 15.88 10.89
CA ILE A 225 7.63 15.88 9.42
C ILE A 225 6.50 14.99 8.90
N ALA A 226 6.29 13.79 9.48
CA ALA A 226 5.14 12.95 9.14
C ALA A 226 3.81 13.69 9.34
N SER A 227 3.63 14.39 10.46
CA SER A 227 2.45 15.23 10.72
C SER A 227 2.31 16.39 9.74
N PHE A 228 3.41 16.97 9.25
CA PHE A 228 3.37 17.98 8.20
C PHE A 228 2.90 17.40 6.87
N LEU A 229 3.38 16.21 6.48
CA LEU A 229 2.99 15.53 5.26
C LEU A 229 1.51 15.13 5.25
N HIS A 230 0.92 14.78 6.41
CA HIS A 230 -0.53 14.62 6.55
C HIS A 230 -1.30 15.89 6.18
N ARG A 231 -0.79 17.07 6.60
CA ARG A 231 -1.40 18.35 6.24
C ARG A 231 -1.30 18.66 4.75
N VAL A 232 -0.19 18.25 4.11
CA VAL A 232 -0.04 18.36 2.64
C VAL A 232 -1.11 17.53 1.94
N PHE A 233 -1.41 16.31 2.42
CA PHE A 233 -2.48 15.49 1.88
C PHE A 233 -3.86 16.14 2.07
N LEU A 234 -4.18 16.65 3.26
CA LEU A 234 -5.44 17.38 3.50
C LEU A 234 -5.57 18.61 2.60
N LEU A 235 -4.48 19.36 2.42
CA LEU A 235 -4.46 20.53 1.53
C LEU A 235 -4.74 20.11 0.08
N SER A 236 -4.18 19.00 -0.39
CA SER A 236 -4.46 18.50 -1.75
C SER A 236 -5.95 18.17 -1.93
N LEU A 237 -6.59 17.52 -0.95
CA LEU A 237 -8.03 17.24 -0.98
C LEU A 237 -8.87 18.53 -0.93
N LEU A 238 -8.44 19.52 -0.15
CA LEU A 238 -9.11 20.82 -0.08
C LEU A 238 -9.03 21.56 -1.42
N ILE A 239 -7.89 21.56 -2.10
CA ILE A 239 -7.72 22.17 -3.42
C ILE A 239 -8.61 21.43 -4.44
N ILE A 240 -8.62 20.11 -4.44
CA ILE A 240 -9.45 19.29 -5.33
C ILE A 240 -10.93 19.59 -5.12
N SER A 241 -11.38 19.68 -3.86
CA SER A 241 -12.78 19.97 -3.55
C SER A 241 -13.21 21.36 -4.05
N PHE A 242 -12.33 22.35 -3.97
CA PHE A 242 -12.60 23.69 -4.49
C PHE A 242 -12.63 23.71 -6.03
N VAL A 243 -11.64 23.06 -6.68
CA VAL A 243 -11.54 23.02 -8.16
C VAL A 243 -12.73 22.30 -8.79
N ASN A 244 -13.23 21.23 -8.16
CA ASN A 244 -14.36 20.45 -8.69
C ASN A 244 -15.72 20.85 -8.09
N SER A 245 -15.78 21.94 -7.28
CA SER A 245 -17.02 22.42 -6.65
C SER A 245 -17.75 21.35 -5.83
N PHE A 246 -17.00 20.55 -5.05
CA PHE A 246 -17.57 19.51 -4.22
C PHE A 246 -18.54 20.04 -3.17
N SER A 247 -19.44 19.19 -2.72
CA SER A 247 -20.48 19.51 -1.76
C SER A 247 -19.92 19.82 -0.35
N ILE A 248 -20.74 20.42 0.50
CA ILE A 248 -20.40 20.67 1.90
C ILE A 248 -20.03 19.37 2.65
N PHE A 249 -20.56 18.22 2.22
CA PHE A 249 -20.26 16.94 2.84
C PHE A 249 -18.79 16.58 2.69
N PHE A 250 -18.14 16.89 1.57
CA PHE A 250 -16.71 16.62 1.40
C PHE A 250 -15.85 17.48 2.34
N TYR A 251 -16.22 18.73 2.60
CA TYR A 251 -15.52 19.57 3.58
C TYR A 251 -15.67 19.02 5.01
N LEU A 252 -16.84 18.46 5.35
CA LEU A 252 -17.01 17.75 6.64
C LEU A 252 -16.12 16.51 6.73
N ILE A 253 -15.96 15.76 5.64
CA ILE A 253 -15.02 14.63 5.56
C ILE A 253 -13.57 15.10 5.81
N ILE A 254 -13.13 16.20 5.17
CA ILE A 254 -11.79 16.77 5.40
C ILE A 254 -11.62 17.16 6.88
N PHE A 255 -12.64 17.74 7.50
CA PHE A 255 -12.62 18.09 8.92
C PHE A 255 -12.49 16.83 9.81
N ILE A 256 -13.24 15.76 9.52
CA ILE A 256 -13.11 14.47 10.23
C ILE A 256 -11.69 13.92 10.07
N MET A 257 -11.11 13.96 8.87
CA MET A 257 -9.74 13.52 8.62
C MET A 257 -8.72 14.35 9.39
N LEU A 258 -8.91 15.67 9.52
CA LEU A 258 -8.07 16.53 10.34
C LEU A 258 -8.06 16.08 11.81
N VAL A 259 -9.25 15.76 12.36
CA VAL A 259 -9.40 15.24 13.72
C VAL A 259 -8.72 13.86 13.86
N LEU A 260 -8.88 12.97 12.89
CA LEU A 260 -8.20 11.67 12.87
C LEU A 260 -6.68 11.83 12.89
N PHE A 261 -6.11 12.71 12.07
CA PHE A 261 -4.67 13.00 12.06
C PHE A 261 -4.18 13.64 13.37
N TYR A 262 -5.01 14.43 14.02
CA TYR A 262 -4.69 14.94 15.35
C TYR A 262 -4.53 13.79 16.36
N PHE A 263 -5.48 12.86 16.45
CA PHE A 263 -5.39 11.70 17.33
C PHE A 263 -4.23 10.78 16.97
N GLN A 264 -4.03 10.50 15.68
CA GLN A 264 -2.88 9.73 15.20
C GLN A 264 -1.54 10.34 15.66
N ASN A 265 -1.41 11.66 15.57
CA ASN A 265 -0.20 12.36 16.03
C ASN A 265 0.00 12.25 17.54
N GLN A 266 -1.07 12.24 18.34
CA GLN A 266 -0.98 12.02 19.80
C GLN A 266 -0.51 10.58 20.11
N ILE A 267 -1.00 9.59 19.37
CA ILE A 267 -0.57 8.19 19.50
C ILE A 267 0.92 8.05 19.12
N ALA A 268 1.34 8.68 18.00
CA ALA A 268 2.74 8.65 17.58
C ALA A 268 3.70 9.32 18.58
N ARG A 269 3.28 10.41 19.24
CA ARG A 269 4.04 11.07 20.31
C ARG A 269 4.21 10.21 21.58
N GLN A 270 3.34 9.21 21.77
CA GLN A 270 3.46 8.21 22.83
C GLN A 270 4.34 7.02 22.41
N GLU A 271 5.05 7.13 21.29
CA GLU A 271 5.92 6.08 20.70
C GLU A 271 5.16 4.81 20.32
N LYS A 272 3.83 4.87 20.16
CA LYS A 272 3.00 3.76 19.68
C LYS A 272 2.92 3.77 18.15
N PHE A 273 4.07 3.62 17.49
CA PHE A 273 4.21 3.87 16.05
C PHE A 273 3.39 2.91 15.19
N LEU A 274 3.36 1.63 15.55
CA LEU A 274 2.57 0.64 14.81
C LEU A 274 1.06 0.90 14.92
N GLU A 275 0.58 1.39 16.06
CA GLU A 275 -0.82 1.79 16.26
C GLU A 275 -1.14 3.02 15.41
N ALA A 276 -0.28 4.05 15.47
CA ALA A 276 -0.39 5.24 14.63
C ALA A 276 -0.37 4.89 13.12
N PHE A 277 0.48 3.96 12.68
CA PHE A 277 0.49 3.46 11.32
C PHE A 277 -0.86 2.85 10.92
N LYS A 278 -1.42 1.97 11.75
CA LYS A 278 -2.71 1.30 11.46
C LYS A 278 -3.88 2.28 11.35
N PHE A 279 -3.77 3.43 11.99
CA PHE A 279 -4.80 4.48 11.94
C PHE A 279 -5.04 5.01 10.53
N ASN A 280 -4.05 4.92 9.62
CA ASN A 280 -4.17 5.35 8.22
C ASN A 280 -5.21 4.54 7.43
N ASN A 281 -5.56 3.34 7.87
CA ASN A 281 -6.67 2.59 7.27
C ASN A 281 -8.00 3.34 7.39
N TYR A 282 -8.27 3.94 8.56
CA TYR A 282 -9.48 4.74 8.78
C TYR A 282 -9.44 6.02 7.94
N VAL A 283 -8.28 6.66 7.84
CA VAL A 283 -8.10 7.87 7.00
C VAL A 283 -8.43 7.56 5.54
N GLY A 284 -7.86 6.48 4.98
CA GLY A 284 -8.13 6.08 3.59
C GLY A 284 -9.60 5.72 3.36
N MET A 285 -10.20 4.99 4.30
CA MET A 285 -11.63 4.64 4.23
C MET A 285 -12.52 5.91 4.23
N ILE A 286 -12.26 6.86 5.12
CA ILE A 286 -13.04 8.11 5.23
C ILE A 286 -12.85 8.98 3.98
N ALA A 287 -11.62 9.10 3.45
CA ALA A 287 -11.37 9.82 2.20
C ALA A 287 -12.14 9.21 1.02
N THR A 288 -12.11 7.87 0.91
CA THR A 288 -12.84 7.13 -0.12
C THR A 288 -14.35 7.32 0.02
N LEU A 289 -14.89 7.25 1.25
CA LEU A 289 -16.30 7.55 1.51
C LEU A 289 -16.67 8.97 1.06
N GLY A 290 -15.80 9.94 1.32
CA GLY A 290 -16.02 11.32 0.88
C GLY A 290 -16.20 11.44 -0.64
N LEU A 291 -15.27 10.88 -1.44
CA LEU A 291 -15.41 10.88 -2.90
C LEU A 291 -16.60 10.05 -3.39
N SER A 292 -16.92 8.94 -2.69
CA SER A 292 -18.11 8.15 -3.03
C SER A 292 -19.40 8.94 -2.87
N ILE A 293 -19.50 9.79 -1.84
CA ILE A 293 -20.65 10.69 -1.65
C ILE A 293 -20.74 11.68 -2.82
N GLU A 294 -19.61 12.27 -3.24
CA GLU A 294 -19.60 13.18 -4.40
C GLU A 294 -20.04 12.50 -5.69
N VAL A 295 -19.65 11.22 -5.91
CA VAL A 295 -20.13 10.42 -7.06
C VAL A 295 -21.66 10.26 -7.05
N PHE A 296 -22.28 10.08 -5.87
CA PHE A 296 -23.74 9.94 -5.76
C PHE A 296 -24.50 11.27 -5.91
N LEU A 297 -23.83 12.40 -5.79
CA LEU A 297 -24.43 13.74 -5.91
C LEU A 297 -24.38 14.30 -7.34
N ILE A 298 -23.65 13.63 -8.26
CA ILE A 298 -23.60 13.95 -9.70
C ILE A 298 -24.75 13.25 -10.42
#